data_999ed77c064f859bdbe4102ab56145bc
#
_entry.id   999ed77c064f859bdbe4102ab56145bc
#
_cell.length_a   1.000
_cell.length_b   1.000
_cell.length_c   1.000
_cell.angle_alpha   90.00
_cell.angle_beta   90.00
_cell.angle_gamma   90.00
#
_symmetry.space_group_name_H-M   'P 1'
#
loop_
_entity.id
_entity.type
_entity.pdbx_description
1 polymer ?
#
loop_
_entity_poly.entity_id
_entity_poly.type
_entity_poly.pdbx_seq_one_letter_code
_entity_poly.pdbx_strand_id
1 'polypeptide(L)'
;MLAKLPKTLLYLLGGLLLANLLQSAFTPLIFDEAYYWYYAQEMAWGYFDHPPMVALLIKLSSFFFDGELGVRFMSCILSVGTFLVLWQLIDNPKKKDYVPQFFVLVFSMTLLNAYGFFTLPDTPLIFFTAMFLWVYKKFILEPTWPISIALGVVMAALMYSKYHAILVIVFVLLSNLKLLRNKYAWLAVAVSLVCYLPHLLWLYQHDFISVKYHLYERPNRAYDFNDFTVAFFVNLVAIFGLTFPWIYKSLFKTKVNDKFTRALIFLTYGIILFFFVSSFNRRVQTQWIIAISIPLAIISFNYMLQNKEARKWIYRMGLVNIAIILYLRLGLIYKPLIPFYYETHGNKELAQEIKSKIGDMPVVFENSYRDAPMYAFYTGSTTYSLNNIVYRKNQYSIDDSESKVQHKKVLYVSGYLTNEDLSFTRSDGAVYKGKYIDDFESFRKLKCVIEEEHIVLDPNTEHVLKVYNPYPTDIELKKIKFGLAYLNPYKQVQDILPLKPETTDQNALYLKARDTTVFTFKLPVPKTKNPNYFKVGISENGLYLGLNGDNIKLD
;
A
#
# COMPACT_ATOMS: atom_id res chain seq x y z
N MET A 1 -4.43 28.41 21.16
CA MET A 1 -4.31 28.31 19.68
C MET A 1 -5.70 28.33 19.00
N LEU A 2 -6.65 27.51 19.42
CA LEU A 2 -8.01 27.44 18.85
C LEU A 2 -8.83 28.75 19.00
N ALA A 3 -8.68 29.49 20.10
CA ALA A 3 -9.42 30.72 20.35
C ALA A 3 -9.18 31.88 19.35
N LYS A 4 -8.19 31.75 18.44
CA LYS A 4 -7.89 32.76 17.42
C LYS A 4 -8.37 32.36 16.02
N LEU A 5 -9.01 31.19 15.87
CA LEU A 5 -9.54 30.74 14.58
C LEU A 5 -10.89 31.39 14.26
N PRO A 6 -11.17 31.69 12.98
CA PRO A 6 -12.49 32.18 12.57
C PRO A 6 -13.60 31.16 12.94
N LYS A 7 -14.71 31.62 13.49
CA LYS A 7 -15.86 30.75 13.84
C LYS A 7 -16.35 29.95 12.63
N THR A 8 -16.41 30.59 11.45
CA THR A 8 -16.78 29.93 10.18
C THR A 8 -15.88 28.73 9.88
N LEU A 9 -14.56 28.84 10.12
CA LEU A 9 -13.64 27.72 9.90
C LEU A 9 -13.96 26.58 10.87
N LEU A 10 -14.22 26.87 12.14
CA LEU A 10 -14.55 25.85 13.13
C LEU A 10 -15.85 25.11 12.78
N TYR A 11 -16.88 25.81 12.32
CA TYR A 11 -18.14 25.17 11.86
C TYR A 11 -17.90 24.28 10.64
N LEU A 12 -17.12 24.74 9.66
CA LEU A 12 -16.79 23.95 8.47
C LEU A 12 -15.95 22.71 8.81
N LEU A 13 -15.02 22.81 9.74
CA LEU A 13 -14.23 21.67 10.23
C LEU A 13 -15.08 20.69 11.03
N GLY A 14 -16.02 21.18 11.84
CA GLY A 14 -17.01 20.33 12.53
C GLY A 14 -17.90 19.58 11.53
N GLY A 15 -18.37 20.27 10.49
CA GLY A 15 -19.13 19.65 9.38
C GLY A 15 -18.32 18.63 8.60
N LEU A 16 -17.02 18.91 8.34
CA LEU A 16 -16.10 17.95 7.72
C LEU A 16 -15.95 16.69 8.57
N LEU A 17 -15.69 16.87 9.86
CA LEU A 17 -15.56 15.74 10.80
C LEU A 17 -16.81 14.88 10.79
N LEU A 18 -17.98 15.50 10.96
CA LEU A 18 -19.27 14.80 10.98
C LEU A 18 -19.51 14.05 9.66
N ALA A 19 -19.30 14.70 8.51
CA ALA A 19 -19.46 14.09 7.21
C ALA A 19 -18.52 12.89 7.00
N ASN A 20 -17.26 12.99 7.46
CA ASN A 20 -16.31 11.90 7.37
C ASN A 20 -16.65 10.75 8.33
N LEU A 21 -17.11 11.03 9.55
CA LEU A 21 -17.56 10.01 10.51
C LEU A 21 -18.78 9.24 9.99
N LEU A 22 -19.77 9.95 9.46
CA LEU A 22 -20.95 9.31 8.86
C LEU A 22 -20.55 8.46 7.63
N GLN A 23 -19.72 9.00 6.74
CA GLN A 23 -19.21 8.24 5.61
C GLN A 23 -18.46 6.98 6.04
N SER A 24 -17.60 7.10 7.04
CA SER A 24 -16.82 5.98 7.59
C SER A 24 -17.69 4.88 8.20
N ALA A 25 -18.76 5.26 8.90
CA ALA A 25 -19.65 4.31 9.55
C ALA A 25 -20.54 3.52 8.57
N PHE A 26 -20.95 4.16 7.47
CA PHE A 26 -21.94 3.56 6.54
C PHE A 26 -21.32 3.01 5.25
N THR A 27 -20.03 3.20 5.00
CA THR A 27 -19.36 2.67 3.81
C THR A 27 -18.62 1.38 4.17
N PRO A 28 -18.95 0.23 3.54
CA PRO A 28 -18.18 -1.01 3.72
C PRO A 28 -16.69 -0.81 3.38
N LEU A 29 -15.82 -1.67 3.91
CA LEU A 29 -14.38 -1.58 3.66
C LEU A 29 -14.04 -1.83 2.18
N ILE A 30 -13.01 -1.18 1.70
CA ILE A 30 -12.28 -1.59 0.50
C ILE A 30 -11.25 -2.66 0.86
N PHE A 31 -10.79 -3.43 -0.14
CA PHE A 31 -9.89 -4.55 0.10
C PHE A 31 -8.57 -4.15 0.80
N ASP A 32 -8.00 -3.04 0.41
CA ASP A 32 -6.75 -2.57 1.02
C ASP A 32 -6.95 -2.18 2.51
N GLU A 33 -8.11 -1.61 2.89
CA GLU A 33 -8.42 -1.33 4.30
C GLU A 33 -8.54 -2.61 5.13
N ALA A 34 -9.18 -3.65 4.59
CA ALA A 34 -9.27 -4.95 5.25
C ALA A 34 -7.87 -5.57 5.44
N TYR A 35 -6.99 -5.42 4.45
CA TYR A 35 -5.62 -5.90 4.54
C TYR A 35 -4.79 -5.12 5.58
N TYR A 36 -4.97 -3.80 5.71
CA TYR A 36 -4.31 -3.02 6.76
C TYR A 36 -4.97 -3.20 8.13
N TRP A 37 -6.27 -3.51 8.18
CA TRP A 37 -6.89 -3.97 9.41
C TRP A 37 -6.28 -5.29 9.91
N TYR A 38 -5.99 -6.20 8.98
CA TYR A 38 -5.28 -7.44 9.31
C TYR A 38 -3.90 -7.17 9.92
N TYR A 39 -3.14 -6.19 9.42
CA TYR A 39 -1.89 -5.76 10.05
C TYR A 39 -2.10 -5.31 11.50
N ALA A 40 -3.17 -4.57 11.77
CA ALA A 40 -3.46 -4.04 13.10
C ALA A 40 -3.86 -5.11 14.13
N GLN A 41 -4.14 -6.35 13.71
CA GLN A 41 -4.40 -7.45 14.65
C GLN A 41 -3.13 -7.86 15.40
N GLU A 42 -1.97 -7.85 14.73
CA GLU A 42 -0.67 -8.15 15.33
C GLU A 42 0.30 -7.01 15.02
N MET A 43 0.48 -6.09 16.00
CA MET A 43 1.32 -4.91 15.81
C MET A 43 2.79 -5.27 15.69
N ALA A 44 3.40 -4.80 14.60
CA ALA A 44 4.82 -4.98 14.29
C ALA A 44 5.49 -3.65 13.89
N TRP A 45 6.80 -3.59 13.90
CA TRP A 45 7.55 -2.42 13.44
C TRP A 45 7.66 -2.30 11.91
N GLY A 46 7.11 -3.26 11.17
CA GLY A 46 7.00 -3.27 9.73
C GLY A 46 6.10 -4.40 9.26
N TYR A 47 5.68 -4.33 8.00
CA TYR A 47 4.85 -5.31 7.34
C TYR A 47 5.36 -5.55 5.92
N PHE A 48 4.86 -6.57 5.25
CA PHE A 48 5.36 -6.97 3.94
C PHE A 48 5.41 -5.81 2.93
N ASP A 49 4.36 -5.03 2.81
CA ASP A 49 4.23 -3.99 1.78
C ASP A 49 4.52 -2.58 2.30
N HIS A 50 4.33 -2.32 3.60
CA HIS A 50 4.30 -0.95 4.14
C HIS A 50 4.92 -0.83 5.53
N PRO A 51 5.41 0.38 5.88
CA PRO A 51 5.72 0.74 7.26
C PRO A 51 4.44 0.73 8.15
N PRO A 52 4.57 0.72 9.49
CA PRO A 52 3.48 0.38 10.41
C PRO A 52 2.45 1.49 10.70
N MET A 53 2.59 2.72 10.19
CA MET A 53 1.73 3.84 10.60
C MET A 53 0.24 3.60 10.32
N VAL A 54 -0.10 2.98 9.19
CA VAL A 54 -1.49 2.68 8.86
C VAL A 54 -2.10 1.68 9.86
N ALA A 55 -1.36 0.64 10.23
CA ALA A 55 -1.78 -0.33 11.25
C ALA A 55 -1.94 0.33 12.62
N LEU A 56 -1.03 1.23 13.01
CA LEU A 56 -1.12 2.00 14.24
C LEU A 56 -2.39 2.87 14.28
N LEU A 57 -2.73 3.56 13.20
CA LEU A 57 -3.95 4.38 13.12
C LEU A 57 -5.22 3.52 13.26
N ILE A 58 -5.25 2.36 12.61
CA ILE A 58 -6.37 1.41 12.73
C ILE A 58 -6.45 0.88 14.17
N LYS A 59 -5.32 0.49 14.76
CA LYS A 59 -5.28 0.03 16.15
C LYS A 59 -5.78 1.11 17.14
N LEU A 60 -5.37 2.35 16.94
CA LEU A 60 -5.86 3.47 17.74
C LEU A 60 -7.36 3.73 17.53
N SER A 61 -7.86 3.62 16.30
CA SER A 61 -9.28 3.75 15.99
C SER A 61 -10.12 2.68 16.70
N SER A 62 -9.64 1.44 16.74
CA SER A 62 -10.33 0.29 17.34
C SER A 62 -10.47 0.36 18.87
N PHE A 63 -9.75 1.27 19.55
CA PHE A 63 -9.99 1.54 20.96
C PHE A 63 -11.27 2.34 21.25
N PHE A 64 -11.81 3.01 20.22
CA PHE A 64 -12.96 3.89 20.36
C PHE A 64 -14.22 3.30 19.71
N PHE A 65 -14.06 2.55 18.63
CA PHE A 65 -15.17 2.05 17.81
C PHE A 65 -14.85 0.68 17.22
N ASP A 66 -15.89 -0.09 16.95
CA ASP A 66 -15.84 -1.34 16.21
C ASP A 66 -16.23 -1.14 14.73
N GLY A 67 -16.12 -2.20 13.95
CA GLY A 67 -16.52 -2.23 12.53
C GLY A 67 -15.75 -1.23 11.66
N GLU A 68 -16.41 -0.73 10.63
CA GLU A 68 -15.81 0.17 9.63
C GLU A 68 -15.32 1.49 10.25
N LEU A 69 -16.03 2.02 11.24
CA LEU A 69 -15.60 3.23 11.95
C LEU A 69 -14.37 2.96 12.83
N GLY A 70 -14.27 1.76 13.42
CA GLY A 70 -13.09 1.31 14.16
C GLY A 70 -11.83 1.20 13.31
N VAL A 71 -11.96 1.07 11.98
CA VAL A 71 -10.83 1.16 11.04
C VAL A 71 -10.48 2.61 10.70
N ARG A 72 -11.46 3.54 10.67
CA ARG A 72 -11.36 4.84 9.98
C ARG A 72 -11.35 6.07 10.88
N PHE A 73 -11.67 5.94 12.16
CA PHE A 73 -11.84 7.08 13.06
C PHE A 73 -10.64 8.03 13.09
N MET A 74 -9.43 7.49 13.20
CA MET A 74 -8.23 8.32 13.21
C MET A 74 -7.98 9.03 11.86
N SER A 75 -8.41 8.46 10.76
CA SER A 75 -8.33 9.12 9.44
C SER A 75 -9.22 10.35 9.37
N CYS A 76 -10.43 10.30 9.97
CA CYS A 76 -11.30 11.47 10.09
C CYS A 76 -10.65 12.59 10.91
N ILE A 77 -9.96 12.23 12.01
CA ILE A 77 -9.22 13.18 12.85
C ILE A 77 -8.04 13.80 12.09
N LEU A 78 -7.24 12.97 11.40
CA LEU A 78 -6.09 13.44 10.59
C LEU A 78 -6.54 14.36 9.44
N SER A 79 -7.70 14.09 8.85
CA SER A 79 -8.29 14.96 7.83
C SER A 79 -8.53 16.39 8.38
N VAL A 80 -9.21 16.51 9.50
CA VAL A 80 -9.42 17.80 10.16
C VAL A 80 -8.08 18.46 10.54
N GLY A 81 -7.15 17.66 11.08
CA GLY A 81 -5.79 18.10 11.39
C GLY A 81 -5.06 18.68 10.16
N THR A 82 -5.20 18.03 9.00
CA THR A 82 -4.60 18.50 7.74
C THR A 82 -5.14 19.88 7.34
N PHE A 83 -6.46 20.09 7.40
CA PHE A 83 -7.05 21.40 7.12
C PHE A 83 -6.56 22.47 8.10
N LEU A 84 -6.46 22.16 9.40
CA LEU A 84 -5.94 23.07 10.41
C LEU A 84 -4.49 23.45 10.15
N VAL A 85 -3.63 22.48 9.81
CA VAL A 85 -2.23 22.72 9.52
C VAL A 85 -2.08 23.53 8.24
N LEU A 86 -2.82 23.20 7.17
CA LEU A 86 -2.84 24.00 5.93
C LEU A 86 -3.25 25.45 6.20
N TRP A 87 -4.29 25.66 7.00
CA TRP A 87 -4.70 27.01 7.38
C TRP A 87 -3.59 27.79 8.10
N GLN A 88 -2.84 27.12 8.97
CA GLN A 88 -1.73 27.75 9.70
C GLN A 88 -0.51 28.05 8.83
N LEU A 89 -0.28 27.25 7.78
CA LEU A 89 0.81 27.45 6.83
C LEU A 89 0.66 28.71 5.98
N ILE A 90 -0.52 29.30 5.92
CA ILE A 90 -0.82 30.52 5.18
C ILE A 90 -0.68 31.73 6.11
N ASP A 91 0.31 32.59 5.87
CA ASP A 91 0.59 33.76 6.73
C ASP A 91 -0.24 34.99 6.37
N ASN A 92 -0.84 35.04 5.18
CA ASN A 92 -1.54 36.21 4.67
C ASN A 92 -2.76 36.53 5.56
N PRO A 93 -2.85 37.71 6.21
CA PRO A 93 -3.94 38.09 7.09
C PRO A 93 -5.31 38.13 6.39
N LYS A 94 -5.34 38.44 5.08
CA LYS A 94 -6.58 38.43 4.27
C LYS A 94 -7.25 37.04 4.19
N LYS A 95 -6.55 35.96 4.58
CA LYS A 95 -7.14 34.61 4.57
C LYS A 95 -8.46 34.53 5.37
N LYS A 96 -8.60 35.35 6.43
CA LYS A 96 -9.80 35.37 7.28
C LYS A 96 -11.05 35.80 6.53
N ASP A 97 -10.91 36.60 5.48
CA ASP A 97 -12.01 37.09 4.64
C ASP A 97 -12.46 36.04 3.60
N TYR A 98 -11.67 34.97 3.43
CA TYR A 98 -11.86 33.95 2.37
C TYR A 98 -11.89 32.52 2.93
N VAL A 99 -12.42 32.33 4.13
CA VAL A 99 -12.55 31.00 4.77
C VAL A 99 -13.34 30.00 3.91
N PRO A 100 -14.52 30.34 3.33
CA PRO A 100 -15.24 29.42 2.47
C PRO A 100 -14.43 29.03 1.21
N GLN A 101 -13.68 29.96 0.63
CA GLN A 101 -12.84 29.69 -0.55
C GLN A 101 -11.69 28.76 -0.21
N PHE A 102 -11.07 28.91 0.96
CA PHE A 102 -10.06 27.99 1.47
C PHE A 102 -10.65 26.58 1.63
N PHE A 103 -11.80 26.49 2.28
CA PHE A 103 -12.44 25.22 2.53
C PHE A 103 -12.83 24.52 1.21
N VAL A 104 -13.46 25.24 0.29
CA VAL A 104 -13.86 24.70 -1.02
C VAL A 104 -12.64 24.24 -1.81
N LEU A 105 -11.54 25.01 -1.85
CA LEU A 105 -10.30 24.60 -2.51
C LEU A 105 -9.80 23.25 -1.98
N VAL A 106 -9.65 23.11 -0.66
CA VAL A 106 -9.04 21.90 -0.06
C VAL A 106 -10.02 20.73 -0.11
N PHE A 107 -11.30 20.93 0.21
CA PHE A 107 -12.31 19.89 0.22
C PHE A 107 -12.63 19.35 -1.20
N SER A 108 -12.49 20.18 -2.23
CA SER A 108 -12.71 19.75 -3.62
C SER A 108 -11.57 18.95 -4.22
N MET A 109 -10.40 18.85 -3.56
CA MET A 109 -9.31 17.98 -4.02
C MET A 109 -9.70 16.51 -3.85
N THR A 110 -9.92 15.82 -4.96
CA THR A 110 -10.61 14.52 -5.00
C THR A 110 -9.99 13.48 -4.08
N LEU A 111 -8.69 13.23 -4.20
CA LEU A 111 -8.02 12.23 -3.38
C LEU A 111 -7.81 12.68 -1.92
N LEU A 112 -7.55 13.96 -1.68
CA LEU A 112 -7.45 14.48 -0.32
C LEU A 112 -8.78 14.30 0.44
N ASN A 113 -9.90 14.44 -0.27
CA ASN A 113 -11.23 14.19 0.26
C ASN A 113 -11.46 12.70 0.56
N ALA A 114 -11.09 11.80 -0.36
CA ALA A 114 -11.24 10.35 -0.18
C ALA A 114 -10.43 9.84 1.02
N TYR A 115 -9.18 10.26 1.16
CA TYR A 115 -8.32 9.90 2.29
C TYR A 115 -8.68 10.63 3.60
N GLY A 116 -9.73 11.44 3.59
CA GLY A 116 -10.33 11.99 4.79
C GLY A 116 -11.21 10.99 5.56
N PHE A 117 -11.60 9.88 4.91
CA PHE A 117 -12.42 8.83 5.53
C PHE A 117 -11.92 7.41 5.22
N PHE A 118 -11.19 7.15 4.14
CA PHE A 118 -10.48 5.88 3.96
C PHE A 118 -9.18 5.86 4.75
N THR A 119 -8.82 4.68 5.29
CA THR A 119 -7.58 4.48 6.04
C THR A 119 -6.58 3.67 5.24
N LEU A 120 -5.70 4.38 4.56
CA LEU A 120 -4.63 3.85 3.72
C LEU A 120 -3.29 4.48 4.12
N PRO A 121 -2.13 3.96 3.70
CA PRO A 121 -0.83 4.56 4.01
C PRO A 121 -0.69 6.02 3.56
N ASP A 122 -1.48 6.42 2.57
CA ASP A 122 -1.54 7.79 2.05
C ASP A 122 -2.23 8.77 3.02
N THR A 123 -3.13 8.29 3.87
CA THR A 123 -3.82 9.13 4.87
C THR A 123 -2.83 9.78 5.86
N PRO A 124 -1.98 9.04 6.58
CA PRO A 124 -0.95 9.66 7.41
C PRO A 124 0.12 10.39 6.59
N LEU A 125 0.46 9.93 5.37
CA LEU A 125 1.40 10.62 4.49
C LEU A 125 0.98 12.07 4.23
N ILE A 126 -0.29 12.31 3.91
CA ILE A 126 -0.85 13.65 3.68
C ILE A 126 -0.71 14.52 4.92
N PHE A 127 -1.16 14.03 6.07
CA PHE A 127 -1.10 14.76 7.33
C PHE A 127 0.33 15.09 7.74
N PHE A 128 1.22 14.10 7.72
CA PHE A 128 2.62 14.31 8.12
C PHE A 128 3.41 15.13 7.08
N THR A 129 3.01 15.14 5.80
CA THR A 129 3.56 16.10 4.82
C THR A 129 3.19 17.54 5.21
N ALA A 130 1.94 17.80 5.58
CA ALA A 130 1.53 19.12 6.05
C ALA A 130 2.26 19.52 7.36
N MET A 131 2.36 18.60 8.33
CA MET A 131 3.09 18.80 9.58
C MET A 131 4.58 19.06 9.35
N PHE A 132 5.20 18.29 8.45
CA PHE A 132 6.61 18.46 8.07
C PHE A 132 6.86 19.85 7.51
N LEU A 133 6.04 20.32 6.58
CA LEU A 133 6.14 21.66 6.03
C LEU A 133 5.89 22.75 7.08
N TRP A 134 5.00 22.52 8.05
CA TRP A 134 4.74 23.45 9.13
C TRP A 134 5.91 23.58 10.10
N VAL A 135 6.50 22.48 10.52
CA VAL A 135 7.69 22.48 11.38
C VAL A 135 8.91 22.98 10.60
N TYR A 136 9.09 22.57 9.35
CA TYR A 136 10.15 23.05 8.47
C TYR A 136 10.10 24.58 8.28
N LYS A 137 8.90 25.15 8.09
CA LYS A 137 8.71 26.60 7.99
C LYS A 137 9.22 27.33 9.23
N LYS A 138 8.95 26.81 10.42
CA LYS A 138 9.49 27.36 11.68
C LYS A 138 11.00 27.17 11.76
N PHE A 139 11.49 26.00 11.38
CA PHE A 139 12.91 25.66 11.42
C PHE A 139 13.76 26.60 10.55
N ILE A 140 13.31 26.98 9.35
CA ILE A 140 14.07 27.88 8.48
C ILE A 140 14.05 29.34 8.93
N LEU A 141 13.09 29.72 9.78
CA LEU A 141 13.02 31.04 10.40
C LEU A 141 13.96 31.14 11.61
N GLU A 142 13.88 30.16 12.51
CA GLU A 142 14.66 30.14 13.75
C GLU A 142 15.02 28.69 14.12
N PRO A 143 16.18 28.19 13.68
CA PRO A 143 16.62 26.84 14.00
C PRO A 143 17.04 26.75 15.46
N THR A 144 16.25 26.04 16.27
CA THR A 144 16.53 25.74 17.69
C THR A 144 16.52 24.24 17.92
N TRP A 145 17.09 23.78 19.04
CA TRP A 145 17.10 22.36 19.34
C TRP A 145 15.67 21.75 19.50
N PRO A 146 14.65 22.41 20.15
CA PRO A 146 13.30 21.83 20.25
C PRO A 146 12.62 21.71 18.88
N ILE A 147 12.80 22.73 18.00
CA ILE A 147 12.25 22.69 16.63
C ILE A 147 12.94 21.58 15.82
N SER A 148 14.24 21.36 16.01
CA SER A 148 15.00 20.30 15.37
C SER A 148 14.53 18.92 15.78
N ILE A 149 14.29 18.70 17.07
CA ILE A 149 13.71 17.46 17.60
C ILE A 149 12.32 17.24 17.00
N ALA A 150 11.45 18.25 17.03
CA ALA A 150 10.12 18.17 16.45
C ALA A 150 10.18 17.84 14.93
N LEU A 151 11.12 18.45 14.20
CA LEU A 151 11.33 18.16 12.78
C LEU A 151 11.76 16.71 12.57
N GLY A 152 12.70 16.21 13.37
CA GLY A 152 13.18 14.82 13.30
C GLY A 152 12.07 13.80 13.59
N VAL A 153 11.25 14.03 14.63
CA VAL A 153 10.11 13.18 14.96
C VAL A 153 9.09 13.15 13.82
N VAL A 154 8.76 14.32 13.24
CA VAL A 154 7.81 14.40 12.13
C VAL A 154 8.38 13.75 10.86
N MET A 155 9.69 13.87 10.59
CA MET A 155 10.36 13.15 9.50
C MET A 155 10.24 11.62 9.68
N ALA A 156 10.47 11.11 10.90
CA ALA A 156 10.29 9.69 11.18
C ALA A 156 8.83 9.26 11.00
N ALA A 157 7.86 10.01 11.51
CA ALA A 157 6.43 9.72 11.35
C ALA A 157 6.02 9.72 9.86
N LEU A 158 6.58 10.62 9.08
CA LEU A 158 6.39 10.66 7.63
C LEU A 158 6.95 9.40 6.95
N MET A 159 8.15 8.96 7.33
CA MET A 159 8.75 7.72 6.84
C MET A 159 7.98 6.46 7.28
N TYR A 160 7.46 6.45 8.50
CA TYR A 160 6.56 5.39 8.98
C TYR A 160 5.23 5.31 8.23
N SER A 161 4.83 6.39 7.54
CA SER A 161 3.59 6.41 6.76
C SER A 161 3.74 5.67 5.44
N LYS A 162 4.82 5.93 4.69
CA LYS A 162 5.04 5.34 3.37
C LYS A 162 6.49 5.50 2.91
N TYR A 163 7.07 4.52 2.24
CA TYR A 163 8.45 4.63 1.73
C TYR A 163 8.66 5.80 0.77
N HIS A 164 7.67 6.15 -0.06
CA HIS A 164 7.75 7.32 -0.95
C HIS A 164 7.86 8.66 -0.20
N ALA A 165 7.61 8.69 1.11
CA ALA A 165 7.75 9.89 1.93
C ALA A 165 9.17 10.46 1.93
N ILE A 166 10.18 9.63 1.66
CA ILE A 166 11.57 10.09 1.48
C ILE A 166 11.68 11.18 0.41
N LEU A 167 10.87 11.13 -0.65
CA LEU A 167 10.87 12.14 -1.71
C LEU A 167 10.45 13.51 -1.19
N VAL A 168 9.51 13.57 -0.23
CA VAL A 168 9.10 14.84 0.40
C VAL A 168 10.28 15.48 1.11
N ILE A 169 11.01 14.69 1.91
CA ILE A 169 12.18 15.16 2.66
C ILE A 169 13.30 15.60 1.71
N VAL A 170 13.62 14.77 0.72
CA VAL A 170 14.72 15.01 -0.23
C VAL A 170 14.45 16.27 -1.07
N PHE A 171 13.26 16.45 -1.65
CA PHE A 171 12.98 17.61 -2.48
C PHE A 171 12.92 18.92 -1.68
N VAL A 172 12.47 18.87 -0.43
CA VAL A 172 12.55 20.03 0.46
C VAL A 172 14.02 20.33 0.83
N LEU A 173 14.85 19.33 1.10
CA LEU A 173 16.29 19.51 1.33
C LEU A 173 16.99 20.11 0.10
N LEU A 174 16.72 19.58 -1.10
CA LEU A 174 17.28 20.09 -2.36
C LEU A 174 16.93 21.55 -2.62
N SER A 175 15.79 22.03 -2.09
CA SER A 175 15.42 23.45 -2.18
C SER A 175 16.37 24.36 -1.38
N ASN A 176 17.12 23.84 -0.41
CA ASN A 176 17.97 24.63 0.48
C ASN A 176 19.20 23.85 0.95
N LEU A 177 20.17 23.63 0.06
CA LEU A 177 21.39 22.86 0.34
C LEU A 177 22.26 23.48 1.46
N LYS A 178 22.02 24.76 1.87
CA LYS A 178 22.69 25.35 3.04
C LYS A 178 22.40 24.60 4.34
N LEU A 179 21.30 23.84 4.39
CA LEU A 179 20.95 22.97 5.52
C LEU A 179 22.02 21.91 5.80
N LEU A 180 22.76 21.45 4.80
CA LEU A 180 23.86 20.49 4.97
C LEU A 180 24.98 21.02 5.87
N ARG A 181 25.10 22.35 6.03
CA ARG A 181 26.06 23.01 6.91
C ARG A 181 25.46 23.42 8.26
N ASN A 182 24.19 23.11 8.51
CA ASN A 182 23.50 23.52 9.72
C ASN A 182 23.45 22.37 10.75
N LYS A 183 24.07 22.57 11.91
CA LYS A 183 24.10 21.57 12.99
C LYS A 183 22.71 21.15 13.49
N TYR A 184 21.74 22.06 13.48
CA TYR A 184 20.36 21.77 13.86
C TYR A 184 19.62 20.89 12.84
N ALA A 185 19.98 20.99 11.55
CA ALA A 185 19.46 20.09 10.54
C ALA A 185 19.99 18.66 10.75
N TRP A 186 21.28 18.52 11.09
CA TRP A 186 21.85 17.21 11.42
C TRP A 186 21.27 16.62 12.71
N LEU A 187 20.93 17.46 13.71
CA LEU A 187 20.19 17.01 14.89
C LEU A 187 18.82 16.44 14.48
N ALA A 188 18.06 17.11 13.58
CA ALA A 188 16.80 16.58 13.10
C ALA A 188 16.95 15.24 12.35
N VAL A 189 18.01 15.10 11.53
CA VAL A 189 18.32 13.82 10.86
C VAL A 189 18.63 12.73 11.89
N ALA A 190 19.48 13.01 12.87
CA ALA A 190 19.85 12.06 13.92
C ALA A 190 18.62 11.58 14.72
N VAL A 191 17.76 12.52 15.15
CA VAL A 191 16.51 12.19 15.84
C VAL A 191 15.59 11.34 14.95
N SER A 192 15.47 11.69 13.66
CA SER A 192 14.66 10.92 12.72
C SER A 192 15.17 9.49 12.57
N LEU A 193 16.49 9.30 12.44
CA LEU A 193 17.10 7.96 12.34
C LEU A 193 16.89 7.14 13.62
N VAL A 194 17.09 7.75 14.80
CA VAL A 194 16.82 7.07 16.08
C VAL A 194 15.37 6.65 16.21
N CYS A 195 14.43 7.54 15.88
CA CYS A 195 13.01 7.22 15.91
C CYS A 195 12.61 6.15 14.88
N TYR A 196 13.29 6.08 13.73
CA TYR A 196 13.00 5.11 12.67
C TYR A 196 13.77 3.79 12.81
N LEU A 197 14.72 3.71 13.76
CA LEU A 197 15.57 2.53 13.98
C LEU A 197 14.78 1.23 14.21
N PRO A 198 13.66 1.20 14.96
CA PRO A 198 12.88 -0.03 15.13
C PRO A 198 12.43 -0.66 13.81
N HIS A 199 12.02 0.18 12.84
CA HIS A 199 11.65 -0.31 11.51
C HIS A 199 12.85 -0.82 10.71
N LEU A 200 13.99 -0.15 10.80
CA LEU A 200 15.22 -0.61 10.14
C LEU A 200 15.69 -1.96 10.69
N LEU A 201 15.59 -2.16 12.02
CA LEU A 201 15.88 -3.45 12.65
C LEU A 201 14.90 -4.53 12.20
N TRP A 202 13.60 -4.20 12.10
CA TRP A 202 12.61 -5.13 11.58
C TRP A 202 12.91 -5.53 10.13
N LEU A 203 13.25 -4.57 9.26
CA LEU A 203 13.66 -4.86 7.87
C LEU A 203 14.86 -5.79 7.82
N TYR A 204 15.88 -5.55 8.66
CA TYR A 204 17.06 -6.40 8.75
C TYR A 204 16.70 -7.83 9.18
N GLN A 205 15.86 -7.98 10.21
CA GLN A 205 15.41 -9.29 10.71
C GLN A 205 14.57 -10.08 9.70
N HIS A 206 13.95 -9.38 8.73
CA HIS A 206 13.13 -9.98 7.67
C HIS A 206 13.83 -9.92 6.30
N ASP A 207 15.17 -9.96 6.27
CA ASP A 207 15.96 -9.99 5.03
C ASP A 207 15.62 -8.88 4.03
N PHE A 208 15.24 -7.70 4.51
CA PHE A 208 14.80 -6.55 3.71
C PHE A 208 13.65 -6.89 2.73
N ILE A 209 12.76 -7.80 3.09
CA ILE A 209 11.73 -8.35 2.22
C ILE A 209 10.89 -7.27 1.51
N SER A 210 10.49 -6.20 2.23
CA SER A 210 9.71 -5.09 1.65
C SER A 210 10.51 -4.35 0.57
N VAL A 211 11.81 -4.13 0.81
CA VAL A 211 12.71 -3.45 -0.13
C VAL A 211 12.94 -4.32 -1.36
N LYS A 212 13.26 -5.60 -1.15
CA LYS A 212 13.44 -6.59 -2.24
C LYS A 212 12.20 -6.68 -3.11
N TYR A 213 11.02 -6.77 -2.48
CA TYR A 213 9.76 -6.82 -3.20
C TYR A 213 9.53 -5.57 -4.07
N HIS A 214 9.62 -4.38 -3.49
CA HIS A 214 9.31 -3.16 -4.23
C HIS A 214 10.31 -2.82 -5.34
N LEU A 215 11.58 -3.12 -5.15
CA LEU A 215 12.63 -2.79 -6.12
C LEU A 215 12.85 -3.89 -7.16
N TYR A 216 12.79 -5.18 -6.75
CA TYR A 216 13.27 -6.28 -7.58
C TYR A 216 12.20 -7.33 -7.93
N GLU A 217 11.36 -7.74 -6.97
CA GLU A 217 10.51 -8.92 -7.15
C GLU A 217 9.11 -8.58 -7.71
N ARG A 218 8.64 -7.36 -7.50
CA ARG A 218 7.29 -6.96 -7.92
C ARG A 218 7.12 -7.13 -9.43
N PRO A 219 6.15 -7.96 -9.89
CA PRO A 219 5.87 -8.12 -11.30
C PRO A 219 5.57 -6.78 -11.98
N ASN A 220 6.04 -6.66 -13.20
CA ASN A 220 5.81 -5.50 -14.05
C ASN A 220 5.20 -5.97 -15.38
N ARG A 221 5.05 -5.08 -16.35
CA ARG A 221 4.63 -5.39 -17.71
C ARG A 221 5.37 -4.50 -18.72
N ALA A 222 5.31 -4.88 -19.99
CA ALA A 222 5.86 -4.07 -21.07
C ALA A 222 5.31 -2.64 -21.01
N TYR A 223 6.16 -1.68 -21.34
CA TYR A 223 5.75 -0.29 -21.42
C TYR A 223 4.68 -0.12 -22.51
N ASP A 224 3.59 0.51 -22.12
CA ASP A 224 2.55 0.99 -23.01
C ASP A 224 2.36 2.49 -22.80
N PHE A 225 2.42 3.27 -23.87
CA PHE A 225 2.37 4.73 -23.79
C PHE A 225 1.06 5.23 -23.13
N ASN A 226 -0.08 4.64 -23.49
CA ASN A 226 -1.38 5.08 -22.96
C ASN A 226 -1.52 4.70 -21.48
N ASP A 227 -1.21 3.45 -21.15
CA ASP A 227 -1.38 2.92 -19.80
C ASP A 227 -0.36 3.46 -18.79
N PHE A 228 0.80 3.96 -19.26
CA PHE A 228 1.89 4.42 -18.40
C PHE A 228 2.00 5.95 -18.43
N THR A 229 2.32 6.54 -19.57
CA THR A 229 2.63 7.97 -19.66
C THR A 229 1.36 8.82 -19.75
N VAL A 230 0.39 8.47 -20.61
CA VAL A 230 -0.88 9.21 -20.69
C VAL A 230 -1.65 9.08 -19.38
N ALA A 231 -1.72 7.88 -18.80
CA ALA A 231 -2.37 7.66 -17.50
C ALA A 231 -1.71 8.48 -16.37
N PHE A 232 -0.38 8.72 -16.42
CA PHE A 232 0.27 9.62 -15.48
C PHE A 232 -0.28 11.05 -15.55
N PHE A 233 -0.46 11.61 -16.76
CA PHE A 233 -1.06 12.94 -16.91
C PHE A 233 -2.53 12.98 -16.49
N VAL A 234 -3.29 11.92 -16.78
CA VAL A 234 -4.67 11.77 -16.28
C VAL A 234 -4.69 11.77 -14.74
N ASN A 235 -3.73 11.10 -14.10
CA ASN A 235 -3.61 11.09 -12.65
C ASN A 235 -3.35 12.49 -12.08
N LEU A 236 -2.53 13.33 -12.74
CA LEU A 236 -2.31 14.72 -12.33
C LEU A 236 -3.60 15.56 -12.38
N VAL A 237 -4.49 15.28 -13.33
CA VAL A 237 -5.82 15.91 -13.39
C VAL A 237 -6.74 15.35 -12.31
N ALA A 238 -6.77 14.04 -12.13
CA ALA A 238 -7.69 13.34 -11.23
C ALA A 238 -7.54 13.75 -9.75
N ILE A 239 -6.32 14.08 -9.30
CA ILE A 239 -6.06 14.54 -7.93
C ILE A 239 -6.90 15.78 -7.59
N PHE A 240 -7.07 16.71 -8.54
CA PHE A 240 -7.70 18.01 -8.34
C PHE A 240 -9.10 18.12 -8.98
N GLY A 241 -9.49 17.14 -9.78
CA GLY A 241 -10.74 17.17 -10.53
C GLY A 241 -10.85 18.44 -11.38
N LEU A 242 -12.03 19.03 -11.46
CA LEU A 242 -12.31 20.20 -12.31
C LEU A 242 -11.52 21.48 -11.95
N THR A 243 -10.88 21.52 -10.79
CA THR A 243 -10.09 22.71 -10.37
C THR A 243 -8.67 22.70 -10.92
N PHE A 244 -8.20 21.60 -11.53
CA PHE A 244 -6.82 21.39 -11.96
C PHE A 244 -6.24 22.54 -12.83
N PRO A 245 -6.95 23.15 -13.80
CA PRO A 245 -6.34 24.16 -14.67
C PRO A 245 -5.85 25.37 -13.88
N TRP A 246 -6.65 25.82 -12.91
CA TRP A 246 -6.31 26.99 -12.09
C TRP A 246 -5.31 26.67 -10.99
N ILE A 247 -5.31 25.44 -10.47
CA ILE A 247 -4.30 24.99 -9.52
C ILE A 247 -2.92 24.95 -10.19
N TYR A 248 -2.78 24.36 -11.37
CA TYR A 248 -1.51 24.38 -12.10
C TYR A 248 -1.14 25.78 -12.63
N LYS A 249 -2.12 26.59 -13.06
CA LYS A 249 -1.88 28.00 -13.39
C LYS A 249 -1.30 28.76 -12.20
N SER A 250 -1.77 28.51 -10.98
CA SER A 250 -1.24 29.14 -9.77
C SER A 250 0.22 28.74 -9.52
N LEU A 251 0.58 27.46 -9.73
CA LEU A 251 1.95 26.97 -9.65
C LEU A 251 2.87 27.72 -10.62
N PHE A 252 2.50 27.80 -11.91
CA PHE A 252 3.30 28.48 -12.95
C PHE A 252 3.42 30.00 -12.75
N LYS A 253 2.45 30.63 -12.08
CA LYS A 253 2.45 32.06 -11.80
C LYS A 253 3.10 32.44 -10.47
N THR A 254 3.40 31.45 -9.62
CA THR A 254 4.01 31.70 -8.31
C THR A 254 5.49 32.04 -8.47
N LYS A 255 5.87 33.20 -7.93
CA LYS A 255 7.28 33.65 -7.87
C LYS A 255 7.94 33.15 -6.59
N VAL A 256 9.21 32.78 -6.69
CA VAL A 256 10.02 32.33 -5.55
C VAL A 256 10.58 33.53 -4.81
N ASN A 257 9.89 34.01 -3.80
CA ASN A 257 10.31 35.20 -3.04
C ASN A 257 10.97 34.86 -1.70
N ASP A 258 10.80 33.62 -1.22
CA ASP A 258 11.32 33.17 0.07
C ASP A 258 11.69 31.67 0.03
N LYS A 259 12.40 31.22 1.09
CA LYS A 259 12.87 29.82 1.20
C LYS A 259 11.72 28.80 1.31
N PHE A 260 10.62 29.19 1.95
CA PHE A 260 9.49 28.27 2.13
C PHE A 260 8.74 28.07 0.81
N THR A 261 8.42 29.15 0.09
CA THR A 261 7.83 29.08 -1.27
C THR A 261 8.71 28.25 -2.21
N ARG A 262 10.05 28.42 -2.12
CA ARG A 262 10.99 27.60 -2.89
C ARG A 262 10.87 26.11 -2.54
N ALA A 263 10.73 25.76 -1.25
CA ALA A 263 10.54 24.37 -0.84
C ALA A 263 9.23 23.77 -1.38
N LEU A 264 8.13 24.54 -1.38
CA LEU A 264 6.86 24.09 -1.96
C LEU A 264 6.98 23.78 -3.46
N ILE A 265 7.69 24.63 -4.19
CA ILE A 265 7.92 24.50 -5.64
C ILE A 265 8.82 23.28 -5.92
N PHE A 266 9.94 23.12 -5.19
CA PHE A 266 10.83 21.99 -5.36
C PHE A 266 10.14 20.68 -5.04
N LEU A 267 9.34 20.63 -3.96
CA LEU A 267 8.55 19.46 -3.61
C LEU A 267 7.57 19.09 -4.72
N THR A 268 6.84 20.09 -5.24
CA THR A 268 5.83 19.85 -6.28
C THR A 268 6.46 19.36 -7.59
N TYR A 269 7.41 20.11 -8.14
CA TYR A 269 8.06 19.71 -9.38
C TYR A 269 8.92 18.47 -9.22
N GLY A 270 9.57 18.31 -8.06
CA GLY A 270 10.39 17.14 -7.77
C GLY A 270 9.57 15.85 -7.82
N ILE A 271 8.42 15.81 -7.14
CA ILE A 271 7.53 14.66 -7.18
C ILE A 271 6.96 14.41 -8.58
N ILE A 272 6.49 15.47 -9.27
CA ILE A 272 5.96 15.35 -10.64
C ILE A 272 7.04 14.79 -11.57
N LEU A 273 8.25 15.35 -11.55
CA LEU A 273 9.35 14.92 -12.42
C LEU A 273 9.79 13.47 -12.10
N PHE A 274 9.94 13.15 -10.82
CA PHE A 274 10.32 11.80 -10.39
C PHE A 274 9.35 10.73 -10.90
N PHE A 275 8.04 10.95 -10.71
CA PHE A 275 7.04 9.98 -11.17
C PHE A 275 6.79 10.05 -12.67
N PHE A 276 7.03 11.18 -13.32
CA PHE A 276 7.04 11.26 -14.78
C PHE A 276 8.15 10.35 -15.37
N VAL A 277 9.38 10.48 -14.86
CA VAL A 277 10.48 9.58 -15.28
C VAL A 277 10.16 8.12 -14.93
N SER A 278 9.60 7.86 -13.75
CA SER A 278 9.18 6.50 -13.35
C SER A 278 8.08 5.93 -14.26
N SER A 279 7.25 6.78 -14.89
CA SER A 279 6.19 6.35 -15.80
C SER A 279 6.70 5.69 -17.09
N PHE A 280 7.97 5.85 -17.44
CA PHE A 280 8.56 5.14 -18.59
C PHE A 280 8.92 3.68 -18.27
N ASN A 281 8.97 3.33 -17.00
CA ASN A 281 9.33 1.98 -16.58
C ASN A 281 8.19 1.26 -15.86
N ARG A 282 7.32 2.00 -15.14
CA ARG A 282 6.26 1.43 -14.31
C ARG A 282 5.01 2.29 -14.32
N ARG A 283 3.83 1.66 -14.38
CA ARG A 283 2.56 2.37 -14.25
C ARG A 283 2.48 3.09 -12.91
N VAL A 284 2.42 4.42 -12.94
CA VAL A 284 2.27 5.28 -11.76
C VAL A 284 0.81 5.30 -11.34
N GLN A 285 0.54 5.00 -10.08
CA GLN A 285 -0.80 5.08 -9.51
C GLN A 285 -1.07 6.49 -8.99
N THR A 286 -2.34 6.93 -9.00
CA THR A 286 -2.74 8.29 -8.64
C THR A 286 -2.31 8.68 -7.22
N GLN A 287 -2.38 7.74 -6.27
CA GLN A 287 -1.98 7.97 -4.88
C GLN A 287 -0.48 8.14 -4.67
N TRP A 288 0.38 7.74 -5.62
CA TRP A 288 1.83 7.93 -5.45
C TRP A 288 2.24 9.40 -5.52
N ILE A 289 1.49 10.20 -6.25
CA ILE A 289 1.75 11.63 -6.43
C ILE A 289 0.94 12.52 -5.49
N ILE A 290 0.14 11.97 -4.57
CA ILE A 290 -0.81 12.72 -3.74
C ILE A 290 -0.16 13.77 -2.84
N ALA A 291 1.09 13.57 -2.45
CA ALA A 291 1.82 14.51 -1.59
C ALA A 291 1.93 15.93 -2.18
N ILE A 292 1.80 16.08 -3.54
CA ILE A 292 1.75 17.42 -4.18
C ILE A 292 0.50 18.22 -3.82
N SER A 293 -0.57 17.56 -3.32
CA SER A 293 -1.80 18.25 -2.92
C SER A 293 -1.55 19.29 -1.81
N ILE A 294 -0.63 19.02 -0.89
CA ILE A 294 -0.32 19.91 0.22
C ILE A 294 0.37 21.19 -0.24
N PRO A 295 1.52 21.18 -0.95
CA PRO A 295 2.13 22.41 -1.44
C PRO A 295 1.23 23.15 -2.43
N LEU A 296 0.47 22.43 -3.29
CA LEU A 296 -0.42 23.07 -4.26
C LEU A 296 -1.64 23.72 -3.60
N ALA A 297 -2.18 23.18 -2.49
CA ALA A 297 -3.21 23.83 -1.70
C ALA A 297 -2.73 25.20 -1.18
N ILE A 298 -1.50 25.24 -0.62
CA ILE A 298 -0.89 26.47 -0.08
C ILE A 298 -0.64 27.50 -1.20
N ILE A 299 0.00 27.06 -2.29
CA ILE A 299 0.31 27.89 -3.45
C ILE A 299 -0.98 28.47 -4.07
N SER A 300 -1.97 27.61 -4.32
CA SER A 300 -3.21 28.01 -4.96
C SER A 300 -4.02 28.98 -4.10
N PHE A 301 -4.09 28.74 -2.79
CA PHE A 301 -4.83 29.67 -1.93
C PHE A 301 -4.13 31.03 -1.82
N ASN A 302 -2.80 31.08 -1.68
CA ASN A 302 -2.05 32.33 -1.71
C ASN A 302 -2.25 33.10 -3.04
N TYR A 303 -2.30 32.40 -4.15
CA TYR A 303 -2.60 33.00 -5.46
C TYR A 303 -4.04 33.51 -5.54
N MET A 304 -5.02 32.78 -5.00
CA MET A 304 -6.43 33.22 -4.90
C MET A 304 -6.59 34.51 -4.08
N LEU A 305 -5.82 34.71 -3.02
CA LEU A 305 -5.88 35.92 -2.20
C LEU A 305 -5.47 37.18 -2.99
N GLN A 306 -4.64 37.03 -4.02
CA GLN A 306 -4.12 38.10 -4.85
C GLN A 306 -4.84 38.22 -6.21
N ASN A 307 -5.45 37.14 -6.71
CA ASN A 307 -6.05 37.07 -8.03
C ASN A 307 -7.56 36.77 -7.95
N LYS A 308 -8.38 37.81 -8.29
CA LYS A 308 -9.84 37.74 -8.23
C LYS A 308 -10.41 36.69 -9.21
N GLU A 309 -9.84 36.57 -10.40
CA GLU A 309 -10.30 35.65 -11.43
C GLU A 309 -10.04 34.18 -11.00
N ALA A 310 -8.81 33.85 -10.57
CA ALA A 310 -8.48 32.54 -10.05
C ALA A 310 -9.37 32.16 -8.85
N ARG A 311 -9.59 33.10 -7.92
CA ARG A 311 -10.47 32.90 -6.77
C ARG A 311 -11.90 32.56 -7.22
N LYS A 312 -12.45 33.32 -8.20
CA LYS A 312 -13.80 33.07 -8.75
C LYS A 312 -13.92 31.67 -9.36
N TRP A 313 -12.97 31.27 -10.21
CA TRP A 313 -13.04 30.02 -10.94
C TRP A 313 -12.74 28.79 -10.06
N ILE A 314 -11.71 28.84 -9.23
CA ILE A 314 -11.41 27.75 -8.29
C ILE A 314 -12.61 27.52 -7.36
N TYR A 315 -13.24 28.58 -6.86
CA TYR A 315 -14.42 28.47 -6.02
C TYR A 315 -15.61 27.84 -6.77
N ARG A 316 -15.94 28.31 -7.98
CA ARG A 316 -17.06 27.78 -8.77
C ARG A 316 -16.84 26.33 -9.18
N MET A 317 -15.69 26.02 -9.77
CA MET A 317 -15.35 24.66 -10.18
C MET A 317 -15.15 23.74 -8.98
N GLY A 318 -14.67 24.26 -7.87
CA GLY A 318 -14.61 23.55 -6.59
C GLY A 318 -15.97 23.15 -6.07
N LEU A 319 -16.98 24.02 -6.15
CA LEU A 319 -18.36 23.67 -5.77
C LEU A 319 -18.96 22.57 -6.68
N VAL A 320 -18.71 22.64 -8.00
CA VAL A 320 -19.12 21.59 -8.94
C VAL A 320 -18.42 20.27 -8.60
N ASN A 321 -17.12 20.32 -8.34
CA ASN A 321 -16.35 19.14 -7.97
C ASN A 321 -16.84 18.54 -6.65
N ILE A 322 -17.18 19.37 -5.67
CA ILE A 322 -17.78 18.94 -4.39
C ILE A 322 -19.11 18.21 -4.64
N ALA A 323 -19.97 18.72 -5.54
CA ALA A 323 -21.21 18.04 -5.86
C ALA A 323 -20.97 16.64 -6.48
N ILE A 324 -19.96 16.51 -7.36
CA ILE A 324 -19.54 15.21 -7.90
C ILE A 324 -19.01 14.31 -6.79
N ILE A 325 -18.15 14.82 -5.90
CA ILE A 325 -17.60 14.06 -4.79
C ILE A 325 -18.73 13.58 -3.86
N LEU A 326 -19.69 14.42 -3.53
CA LEU A 326 -20.83 14.03 -2.70
C LEU A 326 -21.68 12.95 -3.37
N TYR A 327 -21.93 13.06 -4.67
CA TYR A 327 -22.63 12.01 -5.44
C TYR A 327 -21.86 10.68 -5.37
N LEU A 328 -20.54 10.69 -5.58
CA LEU A 328 -19.71 9.49 -5.47
C LEU A 328 -19.69 8.92 -4.06
N ARG A 329 -19.61 9.78 -3.02
CA ARG A 329 -19.69 9.35 -1.61
C ARG A 329 -21.01 8.63 -1.31
N LEU A 330 -22.14 9.17 -1.79
CA LEU A 330 -23.43 8.49 -1.65
C LEU A 330 -23.46 7.17 -2.40
N GLY A 331 -22.84 7.10 -3.58
CA GLY A 331 -22.72 5.88 -4.36
C GLY A 331 -21.84 4.81 -3.71
N LEU A 332 -20.85 5.17 -2.89
CA LEU A 332 -20.08 4.21 -2.11
C LEU A 332 -20.93 3.50 -1.03
N ILE A 333 -21.97 4.18 -0.52
CA ILE A 333 -22.89 3.63 0.47
C ILE A 333 -24.05 2.88 -0.21
N TYR A 334 -24.62 3.49 -1.27
CA TYR A 334 -25.81 2.99 -1.93
C TYR A 334 -25.52 2.63 -3.39
N LYS A 335 -25.25 1.35 -3.64
CA LYS A 335 -24.85 0.78 -4.93
C LYS A 335 -25.72 1.23 -6.13
N PRO A 336 -27.07 1.34 -6.05
CA PRO A 336 -27.87 1.72 -7.20
C PRO A 336 -27.59 3.11 -7.79
N LEU A 337 -26.90 4.00 -7.06
CA LEU A 337 -26.52 5.32 -7.57
C LEU A 337 -25.36 5.28 -8.57
N ILE A 338 -24.54 4.25 -8.56
CA ILE A 338 -23.40 4.10 -9.49
C ILE A 338 -23.59 2.86 -10.36
N PRO A 339 -23.47 2.97 -11.70
CA PRO A 339 -23.78 1.89 -12.64
C PRO A 339 -22.65 0.88 -12.81
N PHE A 340 -21.59 0.95 -12.00
CA PHE A 340 -20.44 0.06 -12.09
C PHE A 340 -20.11 -0.52 -10.71
N TYR A 341 -19.43 -1.65 -10.72
CA TYR A 341 -18.93 -2.27 -9.49
C TYR A 341 -17.85 -1.42 -8.84
N TYR A 342 -17.93 -1.29 -7.52
CA TYR A 342 -16.87 -0.75 -6.67
C TYR A 342 -16.65 -1.67 -5.47
N GLU A 343 -15.44 -1.69 -4.93
CA GLU A 343 -14.99 -2.63 -3.87
C GLU A 343 -15.81 -2.55 -2.57
N THR A 344 -16.50 -1.44 -2.32
CA THR A 344 -17.36 -1.27 -1.14
C THR A 344 -18.69 -2.04 -1.25
N HIS A 345 -18.99 -2.64 -2.40
CA HIS A 345 -20.28 -3.24 -2.65
C HIS A 345 -20.24 -4.77 -2.65
N GLY A 346 -21.00 -5.40 -1.74
CA GLY A 346 -21.30 -6.83 -1.76
C GLY A 346 -20.30 -7.72 -1.04
N ASN A 347 -19.16 -7.21 -0.55
CA ASN A 347 -18.16 -8.03 0.16
C ASN A 347 -18.67 -8.47 1.54
N LYS A 348 -19.42 -7.61 2.24
CA LYS A 348 -20.02 -7.92 3.54
C LYS A 348 -21.07 -9.02 3.41
N GLU A 349 -21.94 -8.90 2.43
CA GLU A 349 -23.00 -9.86 2.12
C GLU A 349 -22.40 -11.22 1.73
N LEU A 350 -21.38 -11.23 0.86
CA LEU A 350 -20.68 -12.46 0.48
C LEU A 350 -20.02 -13.13 1.68
N ALA A 351 -19.35 -12.37 2.54
CA ALA A 351 -18.72 -12.91 3.74
C ALA A 351 -19.76 -13.55 4.68
N GLN A 352 -20.92 -12.90 4.86
CA GLN A 352 -22.02 -13.43 5.66
C GLN A 352 -22.67 -14.66 5.01
N GLU A 353 -22.82 -14.69 3.68
CA GLU A 353 -23.32 -15.86 2.95
C GLU A 353 -22.41 -17.08 3.18
N ILE A 354 -21.09 -16.91 3.00
CA ILE A 354 -20.13 -17.98 3.25
C ILE A 354 -20.25 -18.46 4.70
N LYS A 355 -20.22 -17.52 5.67
CA LYS A 355 -20.33 -17.82 7.11
C LYS A 355 -21.59 -18.60 7.45
N SER A 356 -22.72 -18.26 6.83
CA SER A 356 -23.99 -18.95 7.08
C SER A 356 -23.99 -20.42 6.65
N LYS A 357 -23.18 -20.76 5.63
CA LYS A 357 -23.07 -22.13 5.09
C LYS A 357 -22.05 -23.00 5.83
N ILE A 358 -20.99 -22.40 6.37
CA ILE A 358 -19.86 -23.18 6.94
C ILE A 358 -19.65 -22.96 8.45
N GLY A 359 -20.37 -22.04 9.08
CA GLY A 359 -20.20 -21.69 10.49
C GLY A 359 -18.82 -21.10 10.78
N ASP A 360 -18.16 -21.57 11.85
CA ASP A 360 -16.85 -21.06 12.30
C ASP A 360 -15.64 -21.77 11.66
N MET A 361 -15.87 -22.58 10.63
CA MET A 361 -14.81 -23.27 9.91
C MET A 361 -13.81 -22.25 9.33
N PRO A 362 -12.49 -22.46 9.48
CA PRO A 362 -11.48 -21.63 8.84
C PRO A 362 -11.60 -21.65 7.32
N VAL A 363 -11.28 -20.52 6.67
CA VAL A 363 -11.29 -20.40 5.21
C VAL A 363 -9.89 -20.12 4.69
N VAL A 364 -9.45 -20.93 3.72
CA VAL A 364 -8.20 -20.75 3.00
C VAL A 364 -8.51 -20.22 1.61
N PHE A 365 -8.15 -18.98 1.35
CA PHE A 365 -8.31 -18.36 0.02
C PHE A 365 -7.03 -18.52 -0.80
N GLU A 366 -7.14 -19.07 -2.00
CA GLU A 366 -6.00 -19.13 -2.90
C GLU A 366 -5.77 -17.77 -3.56
N ASN A 367 -4.53 -17.28 -3.50
CA ASN A 367 -4.09 -16.03 -4.16
C ASN A 367 -4.90 -14.79 -3.78
N SER A 368 -5.33 -14.66 -2.53
CA SER A 368 -6.15 -13.51 -2.16
C SER A 368 -5.82 -12.89 -0.80
N TYR A 369 -4.77 -12.03 -0.80
CA TYR A 369 -4.56 -11.11 0.33
C TYR A 369 -5.70 -10.09 0.50
N ARG A 370 -6.66 -10.05 -0.42
CA ARG A 370 -7.82 -9.14 -0.43
C ARG A 370 -9.04 -9.79 0.24
N ASP A 371 -9.39 -10.99 -0.19
CA ASP A 371 -10.61 -11.66 0.30
C ASP A 371 -10.42 -12.30 1.68
N ALA A 372 -9.23 -12.84 1.97
CA ALA A 372 -8.95 -13.44 3.27
C ALA A 372 -9.15 -12.45 4.44
N PRO A 373 -8.53 -11.26 4.46
CA PRO A 373 -8.75 -10.30 5.55
C PRO A 373 -10.15 -9.67 5.50
N MET A 374 -10.76 -9.51 4.31
CA MET A 374 -12.13 -9.01 4.17
C MET A 374 -13.13 -9.96 4.83
N TYR A 375 -12.98 -11.26 4.56
CA TYR A 375 -13.80 -12.28 5.20
C TYR A 375 -13.58 -12.33 6.72
N ALA A 376 -12.31 -12.29 7.16
CA ALA A 376 -11.97 -12.27 8.58
C ALA A 376 -12.57 -11.05 9.30
N PHE A 377 -12.55 -9.87 8.68
CA PHE A 377 -13.13 -8.64 9.25
C PHE A 377 -14.63 -8.77 9.51
N TYR A 378 -15.39 -9.26 8.53
CA TYR A 378 -16.85 -9.32 8.64
C TYR A 378 -17.39 -10.52 9.40
N THR A 379 -16.58 -11.56 9.62
CA THR A 379 -17.02 -12.81 10.23
C THR A 379 -16.34 -13.17 11.54
N GLY A 380 -15.18 -12.58 11.83
CA GLY A 380 -14.32 -12.96 12.95
C GLY A 380 -13.64 -14.33 12.78
N SER A 381 -13.79 -14.98 11.63
CA SER A 381 -13.27 -16.33 11.39
C SER A 381 -11.79 -16.32 11.06
N THR A 382 -11.09 -17.42 11.37
CA THR A 382 -9.70 -17.64 10.96
C THR A 382 -9.60 -17.75 9.45
N THR A 383 -8.66 -17.02 8.84
CA THR A 383 -8.41 -17.06 7.41
C THR A 383 -6.94 -17.18 7.09
N TYR A 384 -6.64 -17.73 5.92
CA TYR A 384 -5.30 -17.80 5.37
C TYR A 384 -5.31 -17.48 3.86
N SER A 385 -4.31 -16.76 3.37
CA SER A 385 -4.09 -16.54 1.93
C SER A 385 -2.98 -17.49 1.45
N LEU A 386 -3.36 -18.58 0.80
CA LEU A 386 -2.46 -19.57 0.22
C LEU A 386 -1.94 -19.04 -1.12
N ASN A 387 -0.73 -18.49 -1.12
CA ASN A 387 -0.17 -17.90 -2.33
C ASN A 387 0.57 -18.95 -3.17
N ASN A 388 0.27 -18.99 -4.46
CA ASN A 388 0.90 -19.89 -5.41
C ASN A 388 1.92 -19.18 -6.31
N ILE A 389 2.65 -19.95 -7.13
CA ILE A 389 3.79 -19.48 -7.94
C ILE A 389 3.43 -18.41 -8.98
N VAL A 390 2.17 -18.32 -9.42
CA VAL A 390 1.71 -17.29 -10.37
C VAL A 390 1.28 -15.99 -9.70
N TYR A 391 1.25 -15.99 -8.37
CA TYR A 391 0.85 -14.82 -7.59
C TYR A 391 2.05 -14.08 -6.99
N ARG A 392 1.85 -13.33 -5.92
CA ARG A 392 2.88 -12.60 -5.17
C ARG A 392 2.91 -12.98 -3.70
N LYS A 393 4.05 -12.83 -3.06
CA LYS A 393 4.14 -12.83 -1.60
C LYS A 393 3.33 -11.65 -1.02
N ASN A 394 2.82 -11.80 0.18
CA ASN A 394 2.12 -10.78 0.95
C ASN A 394 2.31 -11.05 2.45
N GLN A 395 1.60 -10.35 3.35
CA GLN A 395 1.75 -10.51 4.80
C GLN A 395 1.55 -11.95 5.26
N TYR A 396 0.57 -12.67 4.71
CA TYR A 396 0.33 -14.09 5.02
C TYR A 396 1.50 -15.01 4.66
N SER A 397 2.41 -14.58 3.82
CA SER A 397 3.61 -15.36 3.46
C SER A 397 4.72 -15.26 4.51
N ILE A 398 4.64 -14.30 5.45
CA ILE A 398 5.71 -14.03 6.43
C ILE A 398 5.26 -14.14 7.89
N ASP A 399 3.95 -14.16 8.16
CA ASP A 399 3.39 -14.29 9.50
C ASP A 399 3.02 -15.74 9.87
N ASP A 400 2.40 -15.94 11.02
CA ASP A 400 2.04 -17.25 11.52
C ASP A 400 0.63 -17.73 11.15
N SER A 401 -0.02 -17.08 10.18
CA SER A 401 -1.38 -17.42 9.75
C SER A 401 -1.51 -18.85 9.20
N GLU A 402 -0.47 -19.35 8.52
CA GLU A 402 -0.43 -20.73 8.03
C GLU A 402 -0.61 -21.75 9.17
N SER A 403 0.03 -21.53 10.32
CA SER A 403 -0.05 -22.44 11.48
C SER A 403 -1.48 -22.53 12.07
N LYS A 404 -2.27 -21.45 11.92
CA LYS A 404 -3.63 -21.35 12.46
C LYS A 404 -4.65 -22.24 11.73
N VAL A 405 -4.30 -22.72 10.53
CA VAL A 405 -5.17 -23.58 9.69
C VAL A 405 -4.66 -25.01 9.53
N GLN A 406 -3.44 -25.32 9.96
CA GLN A 406 -2.85 -26.65 9.87
C GLN A 406 -3.68 -27.69 10.63
N HIS A 407 -3.84 -28.88 10.04
CA HIS A 407 -4.54 -30.03 10.60
C HIS A 407 -5.97 -29.72 11.04
N LYS A 408 -6.63 -28.77 10.36
CA LYS A 408 -8.03 -28.42 10.56
C LYS A 408 -8.85 -28.75 9.34
N LYS A 409 -10.14 -28.99 9.56
CA LYS A 409 -11.12 -28.96 8.48
C LYS A 409 -11.28 -27.51 8.04
N VAL A 410 -11.11 -27.24 6.74
CA VAL A 410 -11.19 -25.90 6.16
C VAL A 410 -12.08 -25.88 4.92
N LEU A 411 -12.63 -24.72 4.60
CA LEU A 411 -13.12 -24.44 3.26
C LEU A 411 -11.96 -23.84 2.44
N TYR A 412 -11.48 -24.57 1.43
CA TYR A 412 -10.49 -24.08 0.47
C TYR A 412 -11.22 -23.41 -0.69
N VAL A 413 -10.97 -22.11 -0.89
CA VAL A 413 -11.62 -21.27 -1.91
C VAL A 413 -10.61 -20.91 -2.99
N SER A 414 -10.91 -21.31 -4.23
CA SER A 414 -10.05 -21.05 -5.38
C SER A 414 -10.86 -20.88 -6.66
N GLY A 415 -10.43 -19.98 -7.54
CA GLY A 415 -10.97 -19.83 -8.90
C GLY A 415 -10.54 -20.97 -9.85
N TYR A 416 -9.60 -21.81 -9.46
CA TYR A 416 -9.02 -22.88 -10.29
C TYR A 416 -9.62 -24.27 -10.01
N LEU A 417 -10.53 -24.39 -9.04
CA LEU A 417 -11.17 -25.66 -8.72
C LEU A 417 -12.04 -26.14 -9.89
N THR A 418 -11.86 -27.42 -10.26
CA THR A 418 -12.70 -28.10 -11.26
C THR A 418 -13.90 -28.81 -10.62
N ASN A 419 -13.74 -29.27 -9.37
CA ASN A 419 -14.78 -29.92 -8.57
C ASN A 419 -14.95 -29.13 -7.28
N GLU A 420 -16.09 -28.48 -7.11
CA GLU A 420 -16.46 -27.70 -5.93
C GLU A 420 -17.58 -28.36 -5.12
N ASP A 421 -17.55 -28.18 -3.80
CA ASP A 421 -18.65 -28.54 -2.89
C ASP A 421 -19.63 -27.37 -2.72
N LEU A 422 -19.11 -26.15 -2.82
CA LEU A 422 -19.86 -24.90 -2.71
C LEU A 422 -19.44 -23.91 -3.79
N SER A 423 -20.37 -23.04 -4.18
CA SER A 423 -20.14 -21.95 -5.12
C SER A 423 -20.76 -20.67 -4.58
N PHE A 424 -20.06 -19.55 -4.78
CA PHE A 424 -20.45 -18.20 -4.35
C PHE A 424 -20.21 -17.21 -5.48
N THR A 425 -21.12 -16.27 -5.65
CA THR A 425 -20.96 -15.24 -6.69
C THR A 425 -20.78 -13.86 -6.04
N ARG A 426 -19.63 -13.25 -6.31
CA ARG A 426 -19.35 -11.88 -5.88
C ARG A 426 -20.21 -10.89 -6.69
N SER A 427 -20.43 -9.70 -6.14
CA SER A 427 -21.27 -8.66 -6.75
C SER A 427 -20.76 -8.10 -8.09
N ASP A 428 -19.50 -8.38 -8.47
CA ASP A 428 -18.94 -8.11 -9.81
C ASP A 428 -19.14 -9.26 -10.80
N GLY A 429 -19.81 -10.34 -10.39
CA GLY A 429 -20.06 -11.53 -11.20
C GLY A 429 -18.95 -12.60 -11.13
N ALA A 430 -17.84 -12.37 -10.42
CA ALA A 430 -16.82 -13.38 -10.24
C ALA A 430 -17.33 -14.55 -9.39
N VAL A 431 -17.11 -15.77 -9.87
CA VAL A 431 -17.52 -17.00 -9.18
C VAL A 431 -16.35 -17.55 -8.37
N TYR A 432 -16.58 -17.74 -7.09
CA TYR A 432 -15.67 -18.40 -6.17
C TYR A 432 -16.16 -19.83 -5.91
N LYS A 433 -15.25 -20.78 -6.03
CA LYS A 433 -15.51 -22.19 -5.80
C LYS A 433 -14.85 -22.61 -4.51
N GLY A 434 -15.59 -23.31 -3.67
CA GLY A 434 -15.14 -23.81 -2.37
C GLY A 434 -15.12 -25.33 -2.32
N LYS A 435 -14.08 -25.90 -1.75
CA LYS A 435 -13.94 -27.35 -1.51
C LYS A 435 -13.58 -27.59 -0.05
N TYR A 436 -14.23 -28.57 0.58
CA TYR A 436 -13.86 -28.98 1.92
C TYR A 436 -12.59 -29.82 1.91
N ILE A 437 -11.65 -29.49 2.80
CA ILE A 437 -10.46 -30.29 3.08
C ILE A 437 -10.49 -30.62 4.57
N ASP A 438 -10.62 -31.89 4.91
CA ASP A 438 -10.83 -32.32 6.31
C ASP A 438 -9.57 -32.20 7.17
N ASP A 439 -8.38 -32.40 6.58
CA ASP A 439 -7.06 -32.26 7.23
C ASP A 439 -6.18 -31.40 6.34
N PHE A 440 -6.29 -30.07 6.49
CA PHE A 440 -5.51 -29.14 5.68
C PHE A 440 -4.06 -29.09 6.15
N GLU A 441 -3.12 -29.30 5.23
CA GLU A 441 -1.70 -29.22 5.50
C GLU A 441 -0.98 -28.51 4.35
N SER A 442 -0.21 -27.46 4.66
CA SER A 442 0.61 -26.72 3.70
C SER A 442 2.01 -26.45 4.25
N PHE A 443 2.98 -26.24 3.36
CA PHE A 443 4.40 -26.00 3.70
C PHE A 443 4.95 -24.80 2.92
N ARG A 444 4.21 -23.67 2.89
CA ARG A 444 4.53 -22.47 2.10
C ARG A 444 5.79 -21.73 2.55
N LYS A 445 6.28 -21.99 3.78
CA LYS A 445 7.52 -21.41 4.32
C LYS A 445 8.78 -22.18 3.97
N LEU A 446 8.69 -23.37 3.32
CA LEU A 446 9.87 -24.04 2.74
C LEU A 446 10.61 -23.09 1.82
N LYS A 447 11.94 -23.02 1.96
CA LYS A 447 12.80 -22.13 1.14
C LYS A 447 13.63 -22.94 0.17
N CYS A 448 13.44 -22.69 -1.13
CA CYS A 448 14.26 -23.23 -2.20
C CYS A 448 15.33 -22.20 -2.56
N VAL A 449 16.60 -22.53 -2.35
CA VAL A 449 17.74 -21.64 -2.58
C VAL A 449 18.66 -22.24 -3.63
N ILE A 450 18.96 -21.46 -4.65
CA ILE A 450 19.97 -21.71 -5.68
C ILE A 450 21.00 -20.60 -5.50
N GLU A 451 22.28 -20.94 -5.32
CA GLU A 451 23.31 -19.96 -5.00
C GLU A 451 23.74 -19.15 -6.23
N GLU A 452 23.58 -19.72 -7.42
CA GLU A 452 23.88 -19.03 -8.68
C GLU A 452 22.82 -17.95 -8.97
N GLU A 453 23.23 -16.72 -9.13
CA GLU A 453 22.34 -15.61 -9.54
C GLU A 453 22.02 -15.62 -11.03
N HIS A 454 22.90 -16.22 -11.82
CA HIS A 454 22.83 -16.32 -13.28
C HIS A 454 23.12 -17.75 -13.71
N ILE A 455 22.28 -18.31 -14.55
CA ILE A 455 22.41 -19.69 -15.05
C ILE A 455 22.20 -19.68 -16.56
N VAL A 456 23.08 -20.41 -17.29
CA VAL A 456 22.87 -20.67 -18.73
C VAL A 456 21.79 -21.76 -18.88
N LEU A 457 20.85 -21.53 -19.77
CA LEU A 457 19.80 -22.50 -20.07
C LEU A 457 20.37 -23.70 -20.84
N ASP A 458 20.89 -24.69 -20.12
CA ASP A 458 21.35 -25.97 -20.66
C ASP A 458 20.70 -27.13 -19.91
N PRO A 459 19.85 -27.95 -20.58
CA PRO A 459 19.20 -29.10 -19.96
C PRO A 459 20.15 -30.22 -19.50
N ASN A 460 21.40 -30.19 -19.92
CA ASN A 460 22.41 -31.21 -19.57
C ASN A 460 23.20 -30.84 -18.33
N THR A 461 23.28 -29.55 -18.00
CA THR A 461 24.01 -29.05 -16.84
C THR A 461 23.25 -29.37 -15.56
N GLU A 462 23.97 -29.89 -14.59
CA GLU A 462 23.44 -30.19 -13.26
C GLU A 462 23.66 -29.00 -12.31
N HIS A 463 22.61 -28.62 -11.59
CA HIS A 463 22.59 -27.52 -10.64
C HIS A 463 22.25 -28.00 -9.24
N VAL A 464 22.62 -27.23 -8.22
CA VAL A 464 22.37 -27.53 -6.81
C VAL A 464 21.15 -26.75 -6.31
N LEU A 465 20.21 -27.45 -5.71
CA LEU A 465 19.05 -26.89 -5.03
C LEU A 465 19.14 -27.21 -3.54
N LYS A 466 19.21 -26.20 -2.68
CA LYS A 466 19.11 -26.30 -1.24
C LYS A 466 17.69 -26.02 -0.78
N VAL A 467 17.09 -26.96 -0.05
CA VAL A 467 15.73 -26.81 0.50
C VAL A 467 15.82 -26.73 2.02
N TYR A 468 15.59 -25.54 2.56
CA TYR A 468 15.55 -25.30 4.00
C TYR A 468 14.12 -25.51 4.53
N ASN A 469 14.00 -26.37 5.55
CA ASN A 469 12.75 -26.61 6.27
C ASN A 469 12.72 -25.74 7.55
N PRO A 470 11.95 -24.61 7.58
CA PRO A 470 11.85 -23.76 8.77
C PRO A 470 10.91 -24.31 9.85
N TYR A 471 10.16 -25.38 9.55
CA TYR A 471 9.19 -25.96 10.49
C TYR A 471 9.88 -26.75 11.61
N PRO A 472 9.22 -26.89 12.78
CA PRO A 472 9.74 -27.66 13.91
C PRO A 472 9.60 -29.18 13.72
N THR A 473 9.01 -29.63 12.61
CA THR A 473 8.71 -31.02 12.30
C THR A 473 9.37 -31.46 11.01
N ASP A 474 9.70 -32.75 10.93
CA ASP A 474 10.18 -33.39 9.70
C ASP A 474 9.03 -33.45 8.68
N ILE A 475 9.32 -33.21 7.40
CA ILE A 475 8.33 -33.28 6.31
C ILE A 475 8.71 -34.44 5.39
N GLU A 476 7.79 -35.37 5.18
CA GLU A 476 7.99 -36.52 4.30
C GLU A 476 8.10 -36.04 2.83
N LEU A 477 9.17 -36.48 2.14
CA LEU A 477 9.38 -36.15 0.72
C LEU A 477 8.24 -36.62 -0.19
N LYS A 478 7.53 -37.71 0.18
CA LYS A 478 6.38 -38.19 -0.60
C LYS A 478 5.18 -37.21 -0.63
N LYS A 479 5.09 -36.29 0.36
CA LYS A 479 4.03 -35.26 0.44
C LYS A 479 4.28 -34.08 -0.50
N ILE A 480 5.50 -33.92 -1.04
CA ILE A 480 5.89 -32.77 -1.82
C ILE A 480 6.25 -33.16 -3.26
N LYS A 481 5.99 -32.23 -4.17
CA LYS A 481 6.43 -32.32 -5.57
C LYS A 481 7.08 -30.99 -5.92
N PHE A 482 8.17 -31.06 -6.66
CA PHE A 482 8.83 -29.86 -7.15
C PHE A 482 8.33 -29.47 -8.53
N GLY A 483 8.29 -28.19 -8.78
CA GLY A 483 8.02 -27.62 -10.09
C GLY A 483 8.90 -26.40 -10.34
N LEU A 484 9.04 -26.06 -11.60
CA LEU A 484 9.82 -24.93 -12.05
C LEU A 484 8.96 -24.04 -12.94
N ALA A 485 8.91 -22.74 -12.63
CA ALA A 485 8.25 -21.76 -13.48
C ALA A 485 9.29 -20.94 -14.24
N TYR A 486 9.10 -20.82 -15.56
CA TYR A 486 9.83 -19.89 -16.41
C TYR A 486 9.09 -18.56 -16.53
N LEU A 487 9.84 -17.45 -16.52
CA LEU A 487 9.29 -16.11 -16.47
C LEU A 487 9.87 -15.24 -17.60
N ASN A 488 9.04 -14.28 -18.02
CA ASN A 488 9.43 -13.24 -18.98
C ASN A 488 10.29 -12.12 -18.30
N PRO A 489 10.79 -11.11 -19.06
CA PRO A 489 11.57 -10.00 -18.51
C PRO A 489 10.85 -9.20 -17.41
N TYR A 490 9.52 -9.28 -17.36
CA TYR A 490 8.67 -8.59 -16.40
C TYR A 490 8.34 -9.44 -15.17
N LYS A 491 9.00 -10.60 -15.02
CA LYS A 491 8.80 -11.57 -13.93
C LYS A 491 7.38 -12.16 -13.86
N GLN A 492 6.71 -12.24 -15.01
CA GLN A 492 5.43 -12.92 -15.15
C GLN A 492 5.67 -14.37 -15.57
N VAL A 493 5.01 -15.31 -14.92
CA VAL A 493 5.08 -16.73 -15.23
C VAL A 493 4.51 -16.99 -16.62
N GLN A 494 5.28 -17.70 -17.47
CA GLN A 494 4.92 -18.07 -18.82
C GLN A 494 4.70 -19.57 -18.97
N ASP A 495 5.46 -20.37 -18.25
CA ASP A 495 5.43 -21.83 -18.34
C ASP A 495 5.72 -22.44 -16.97
N ILE A 496 5.03 -23.53 -16.63
CA ILE A 496 5.26 -24.29 -15.39
C ILE A 496 5.48 -25.74 -15.77
N LEU A 497 6.63 -26.27 -15.38
CA LEU A 497 7.03 -27.64 -15.69
C LEU A 497 7.33 -28.42 -14.40
N PRO A 498 7.08 -29.73 -14.38
CA PRO A 498 7.51 -30.59 -13.27
C PRO A 498 9.03 -30.60 -13.19
N LEU A 499 9.56 -30.52 -11.97
CA LEU A 499 10.97 -30.68 -11.67
C LEU A 499 11.14 -31.96 -10.87
N LYS A 500 12.16 -32.76 -11.21
CA LYS A 500 12.50 -34.01 -10.51
C LYS A 500 13.91 -33.91 -9.95
N PRO A 501 14.09 -33.20 -8.82
CA PRO A 501 15.41 -33.13 -8.21
C PRO A 501 15.72 -34.45 -7.51
N GLU A 502 17.00 -34.83 -7.50
CA GLU A 502 17.52 -36.01 -6.82
C GLU A 502 18.23 -35.57 -5.55
N THR A 503 17.97 -36.25 -4.44
CA THR A 503 18.66 -35.98 -3.18
C THR A 503 20.11 -36.44 -3.26
N THR A 504 21.03 -35.65 -2.75
CA THR A 504 22.45 -36.05 -2.63
C THR A 504 22.65 -37.16 -1.61
N ASP A 505 21.75 -37.25 -0.60
CA ASP A 505 21.64 -38.42 0.28
C ASP A 505 20.52 -39.34 -0.24
N GLN A 506 20.90 -40.44 -0.87
CA GLN A 506 19.99 -41.42 -1.47
C GLN A 506 18.99 -42.05 -0.47
N ASN A 507 19.26 -41.94 0.84
CA ASN A 507 18.41 -42.49 1.90
C ASN A 507 17.48 -41.44 2.54
N ALA A 508 17.51 -40.20 2.09
CA ALA A 508 16.68 -39.14 2.64
C ALA A 508 15.21 -39.38 2.31
N LEU A 509 14.39 -39.64 3.33
CA LEU A 509 12.94 -39.77 3.23
C LEU A 509 12.19 -38.53 3.72
N TYR A 510 12.89 -37.61 4.39
CA TYR A 510 12.34 -36.43 5.05
C TYR A 510 13.19 -35.19 4.80
N LEU A 511 12.54 -34.03 4.67
CA LEU A 511 13.16 -32.74 4.95
C LEU A 511 13.21 -32.58 6.47
N LYS A 512 14.38 -32.66 7.07
CA LYS A 512 14.58 -32.58 8.52
C LYS A 512 14.17 -31.21 9.07
N ALA A 513 13.60 -31.21 10.28
CA ALA A 513 13.17 -30.00 10.97
C ALA A 513 14.36 -29.04 11.19
N ARG A 514 14.18 -27.77 10.87
CA ARG A 514 15.19 -26.70 11.04
C ARG A 514 16.50 -26.98 10.29
N ASP A 515 16.48 -27.79 9.23
CA ASP A 515 17.67 -28.22 8.50
C ASP A 515 17.53 -28.02 6.99
N THR A 516 18.64 -28.13 6.28
CA THR A 516 18.73 -27.97 4.83
C THR A 516 19.03 -29.31 4.16
N THR A 517 18.16 -29.73 3.27
CA THR A 517 18.38 -30.90 2.40
C THR A 517 18.89 -30.42 1.04
N VAL A 518 19.94 -31.07 0.53
CA VAL A 518 20.56 -30.73 -0.75
C VAL A 518 20.09 -31.68 -1.84
N PHE A 519 19.73 -31.10 -2.97
CA PHE A 519 19.31 -31.81 -4.16
C PHE A 519 20.14 -31.36 -5.34
N THR A 520 20.26 -32.22 -6.35
CA THR A 520 20.72 -31.87 -7.69
C THR A 520 19.56 -31.92 -8.67
N PHE A 521 19.58 -31.07 -9.68
CA PHE A 521 18.54 -31.02 -10.70
C PHE A 521 19.09 -30.52 -12.04
N LYS A 522 18.36 -30.84 -13.10
CA LYS A 522 18.58 -30.29 -14.44
C LYS A 522 17.39 -29.42 -14.83
N LEU A 523 17.67 -28.35 -15.59
CA LEU A 523 16.61 -27.47 -16.07
C LEU A 523 15.73 -28.19 -17.11
N PRO A 524 14.41 -28.30 -16.91
CA PRO A 524 13.52 -28.84 -17.92
C PRO A 524 13.45 -27.89 -19.14
N VAL A 525 13.36 -28.44 -20.34
CA VAL A 525 13.27 -27.63 -21.57
C VAL A 525 11.98 -26.80 -21.57
N PRO A 526 12.04 -25.45 -21.62
CA PRO A 526 10.86 -24.60 -21.62
C PRO A 526 10.06 -24.75 -22.91
N LYS A 527 8.73 -24.62 -22.81
CA LYS A 527 7.84 -24.49 -23.97
C LYS A 527 7.87 -23.07 -24.52
N THR A 528 8.10 -22.10 -23.64
CA THR A 528 8.23 -20.67 -23.97
C THR A 528 9.58 -20.40 -24.64
N LYS A 529 9.57 -19.56 -25.69
CA LYS A 529 10.81 -19.10 -26.33
C LYS A 529 11.50 -18.04 -25.48
N ASN A 530 12.80 -18.24 -25.21
CA ASN A 530 13.69 -17.29 -24.54
C ASN A 530 13.15 -16.78 -23.20
N PRO A 531 12.94 -17.64 -22.19
CA PRO A 531 12.61 -17.19 -20.85
C PRO A 531 13.80 -16.39 -20.26
N ASN A 532 13.51 -15.39 -19.45
CA ASN A 532 14.53 -14.52 -18.86
C ASN A 532 14.87 -14.88 -17.42
N TYR A 533 13.93 -15.54 -16.76
CA TYR A 533 14.11 -15.99 -15.38
C TYR A 533 13.45 -17.36 -15.20
N PHE A 534 13.85 -18.05 -14.14
CA PHE A 534 13.09 -19.17 -13.60
C PHE A 534 13.01 -19.08 -12.07
N LYS A 535 12.09 -19.82 -11.49
CA LYS A 535 12.01 -20.03 -10.03
C LYS A 535 11.49 -21.42 -9.73
N VAL A 536 11.94 -22.00 -8.62
CA VAL A 536 11.50 -23.31 -8.13
C VAL A 536 10.36 -23.10 -7.12
N GLY A 537 9.36 -23.95 -7.19
CA GLY A 537 8.27 -24.04 -6.23
C GLY A 537 8.04 -25.46 -5.76
N ILE A 538 7.33 -25.58 -4.65
CA ILE A 538 6.92 -26.85 -4.05
C ILE A 538 5.39 -26.91 -4.04
N SER A 539 4.84 -28.02 -4.50
CA SER A 539 3.45 -28.42 -4.36
C SER A 539 3.37 -29.48 -3.27
N GLU A 540 2.63 -29.22 -2.24
CA GLU A 540 2.38 -30.14 -1.14
C GLU A 540 0.93 -30.65 -1.16
N ASN A 541 0.72 -31.92 -0.79
CA ASN A 541 -0.61 -32.56 -0.63
C ASN A 541 -1.59 -32.31 -1.80
N GLY A 542 -1.07 -32.12 -3.03
CA GLY A 542 -1.87 -31.84 -4.22
C GLY A 542 -2.32 -30.37 -4.36
N LEU A 543 -1.88 -29.47 -3.48
CA LEU A 543 -2.08 -28.03 -3.63
C LEU A 543 -1.25 -27.49 -4.79
N TYR A 544 -1.63 -26.33 -5.34
CA TYR A 544 -0.91 -25.70 -6.43
C TYR A 544 0.50 -25.26 -6.00
N LEU A 545 1.43 -25.19 -6.95
CA LEU A 545 2.84 -24.89 -6.74
C LEU A 545 3.06 -23.55 -6.00
N GLY A 546 3.81 -23.57 -4.91
CA GLY A 546 4.05 -22.42 -4.01
C GLY A 546 5.16 -21.47 -4.48
N LEU A 547 5.32 -20.38 -3.74
CA LEU A 547 6.35 -19.34 -3.93
C LEU A 547 7.58 -19.63 -3.04
N ASN A 548 8.28 -20.73 -3.26
CA ASN A 548 9.34 -21.21 -2.38
C ASN A 548 10.75 -20.72 -2.76
N GLY A 549 11.00 -20.44 -4.05
CA GLY A 549 12.28 -19.98 -4.57
C GLY A 549 12.25 -18.53 -5.08
N ASP A 550 13.43 -17.94 -5.20
CA ASP A 550 13.62 -16.61 -5.78
C ASP A 550 13.73 -16.68 -7.32
N ASN A 551 13.65 -15.52 -7.99
CA ASN A 551 13.80 -15.45 -9.44
C ASN A 551 15.29 -15.50 -9.80
N ILE A 552 15.73 -16.57 -10.45
CA ILE A 552 17.10 -16.75 -10.97
C ILE A 552 17.13 -16.30 -12.44
N LYS A 553 18.12 -15.49 -12.80
CA LYS A 553 18.25 -14.99 -14.17
C LYS A 553 18.80 -16.06 -15.11
N LEU A 554 18.26 -16.13 -16.32
CA LEU A 554 18.77 -16.93 -17.42
C LEU A 554 19.58 -16.06 -18.38
N ASP A 555 20.80 -16.52 -18.74
CA ASP A 555 21.70 -15.87 -19.69
C ASP A 555 21.60 -16.51 -21.06
#